data_a3402baaf6f1547155a630bde9b13d05
#
_entry.id   a3402baaf6f1547155a630bde9b13d05
#
_cell.length_a   1.000
_cell.length_b   1.000
_cell.length_c   1.000
_cell.angle_alpha   90.00
_cell.angle_beta   90.00
_cell.angle_gamma   90.00
#
_symmetry.space_group_name_H-M   'P 1'
#
loop_
_entity.id
_entity.type
_entity.pdbx_description
1 polymer ?
#
loop_
_entity_poly.entity_id
_entity_poly.type
_entity_poly.pdbx_seq_one_letter_code
_entity_poly.pdbx_strand_id
1 'polypeptide(L)'
;TVTFKRTLIRDLIEVPTVESAKIGKIGYVRLIQFTPDTAPNLEKAIKGFESNGGYEGLIIDLRNNPGGLLDSAVKVADKFISKGTIVSTKSRISSENKIFSATKNTVVKKGVPIVVLINKGSASASEILAGALKDYHIAYLIGERTYGKGSVQQVIPFSEPDGTMDGIKLTVARYYSPTDCNIDKIGIPPDREILLTQYTDEQNETFIKMVESQVIEKYVETHPDMTEDDIASYASVLQKEYNLDLRLLRRLIRVETRRTKKAMVYDLDYDVQLNEAIKVIKEEDFSKLVRSTKTLKELQAEVEKENLEKELAEKSGKTE
;
A
#
# COMPACT_ATOMS: atom_id res chain seq x y z
N THR A 1 -21.35 32.41 7.44
CA THR A 1 -21.77 31.04 7.07
C THR A 1 -22.84 31.17 6.01
N VAL A 2 -22.63 30.66 4.82
CA VAL A 2 -23.63 30.62 3.74
C VAL A 2 -24.32 29.26 3.81
N THR A 3 -25.64 29.26 4.06
CA THR A 3 -26.45 28.04 4.09
C THR A 3 -27.14 27.87 2.74
N PHE A 4 -26.97 26.72 2.10
CA PHE A 4 -27.69 26.37 0.88
C PHE A 4 -28.37 25.00 1.01
N LYS A 5 -29.53 24.84 0.38
CA LYS A 5 -30.24 23.55 0.29
C LYS A 5 -29.88 22.86 -1.03
N ARG A 6 -29.55 21.57 -0.97
CA ARG A 6 -29.35 20.70 -2.14
C ARG A 6 -30.22 19.46 -2.00
N THR A 7 -30.88 19.08 -3.07
CA THR A 7 -31.55 17.79 -3.16
C THR A 7 -30.56 16.78 -3.72
N LEU A 8 -30.27 15.72 -2.96
CA LEU A 8 -29.42 14.62 -3.41
C LEU A 8 -30.34 13.46 -3.78
N ILE A 9 -30.15 12.92 -4.97
CA ILE A 9 -30.81 11.69 -5.41
C ILE A 9 -29.84 10.55 -5.12
N ARG A 10 -30.34 9.52 -4.42
CA ARG A 10 -29.55 8.33 -4.12
C ARG A 10 -29.36 7.52 -5.39
N ASP A 11 -28.11 7.21 -5.73
CA ASP A 11 -27.75 6.43 -6.90
C ASP A 11 -26.64 5.43 -6.55
N LEU A 12 -26.46 4.41 -7.41
CA LEU A 12 -25.40 3.45 -7.27
C LEU A 12 -24.10 4.06 -7.85
N ILE A 13 -23.12 4.31 -6.98
CA ILE A 13 -21.82 4.83 -7.39
C ILE A 13 -20.81 3.69 -7.36
N GLU A 14 -20.22 3.37 -8.50
CA GLU A 14 -19.07 2.48 -8.57
C GLU A 14 -17.80 3.22 -8.12
N VAL A 15 -17.26 2.84 -6.96
CA VAL A 15 -15.99 3.36 -6.49
C VAL A 15 -14.86 2.53 -7.11
N PRO A 16 -13.90 3.15 -7.83
CA PRO A 16 -12.78 2.43 -8.39
C PRO A 16 -11.98 1.71 -7.31
N THR A 17 -11.78 0.40 -7.46
CA THR A 17 -10.95 -0.42 -6.56
C THR A 17 -9.55 -0.64 -7.10
N VAL A 18 -9.37 -0.39 -8.39
CA VAL A 18 -8.12 -0.55 -9.13
C VAL A 18 -7.94 0.63 -10.06
N GLU A 19 -6.81 1.29 -9.96
CA GLU A 19 -6.32 2.27 -10.94
C GLU A 19 -5.14 1.67 -11.69
N SER A 20 -5.02 1.94 -12.98
CA SER A 20 -3.92 1.39 -13.78
C SER A 20 -3.42 2.36 -14.85
N ALA A 21 -2.13 2.27 -15.14
CA ALA A 21 -1.47 3.04 -16.19
C ALA A 21 -0.26 2.29 -16.73
N LYS A 22 0.26 2.70 -17.90
CA LYS A 22 1.57 2.25 -18.39
C LYS A 22 2.61 3.36 -18.21
N ILE A 23 3.74 3.01 -17.65
CA ILE A 23 4.93 3.87 -17.51
C ILE A 23 5.99 3.32 -18.47
N GLY A 24 5.96 3.77 -19.72
CA GLY A 24 6.73 3.16 -20.79
C GLY A 24 6.31 1.69 -20.99
N LYS A 25 7.24 0.76 -20.72
CA LYS A 25 6.97 -0.70 -20.80
C LYS A 25 6.66 -1.34 -19.44
N ILE A 26 6.43 -0.57 -18.40
CA ILE A 26 6.07 -1.07 -17.07
C ILE A 26 4.57 -0.87 -16.86
N GLY A 27 3.86 -1.93 -16.50
CA GLY A 27 2.49 -1.86 -16.01
C GLY A 27 2.49 -1.34 -14.57
N TYR A 28 1.69 -0.33 -14.28
CA TYR A 28 1.45 0.18 -12.93
C TYR A 28 0.00 -0.06 -12.56
N VAL A 29 -0.22 -0.70 -11.42
CA VAL A 29 -1.56 -1.00 -10.88
C VAL A 29 -1.60 -0.61 -9.42
N ARG A 30 -2.47 0.33 -9.08
CA ARG A 30 -2.78 0.71 -7.70
C ARG A 30 -4.04 -0.01 -7.25
N LEU A 31 -3.94 -0.79 -6.19
CA LEU A 31 -5.07 -1.41 -5.53
C LEU A 31 -5.51 -0.48 -4.39
N ILE A 32 -6.72 0.07 -4.49
CA ILE A 32 -7.24 1.05 -3.52
C ILE A 32 -7.87 0.33 -2.34
N GLN A 33 -8.60 -0.76 -2.61
CA GLN A 33 -9.29 -1.56 -1.60
C GLN A 33 -9.55 -2.96 -2.12
N PHE A 34 -9.67 -3.95 -1.24
CA PHE A 34 -10.03 -5.32 -1.60
C PHE A 34 -11.55 -5.55 -1.49
N THR A 35 -12.22 -5.50 -2.64
CA THR A 35 -13.66 -5.78 -2.83
C THR A 35 -13.85 -6.98 -3.74
N PRO A 36 -15.07 -7.49 -3.97
CA PRO A 36 -15.30 -8.58 -4.92
C PRO A 36 -14.78 -8.30 -6.33
N ASP A 37 -14.75 -7.02 -6.76
CA ASP A 37 -14.38 -6.60 -8.11
C ASP A 37 -12.87 -6.36 -8.29
N THR A 38 -12.08 -6.35 -7.20
CA THR A 38 -10.65 -6.03 -7.28
C THR A 38 -9.87 -7.04 -8.12
N ALA A 39 -10.10 -8.35 -7.95
CA ALA A 39 -9.40 -9.37 -8.73
C ALA A 39 -9.79 -9.36 -10.23
N PRO A 40 -11.07 -9.26 -10.62
CA PRO A 40 -11.45 -9.05 -12.02
C PRO A 40 -10.87 -7.77 -12.63
N ASN A 41 -10.89 -6.66 -11.90
CA ASN A 41 -10.36 -5.38 -12.40
C ASN A 41 -8.83 -5.41 -12.55
N LEU A 42 -8.11 -6.06 -11.64
CA LEU A 42 -6.68 -6.30 -11.78
C LEU A 42 -6.38 -7.15 -13.03
N GLU A 43 -7.09 -8.25 -13.22
CA GLU A 43 -6.93 -9.10 -14.39
C GLU A 43 -7.20 -8.32 -15.69
N LYS A 44 -8.26 -7.51 -15.73
CA LYS A 44 -8.58 -6.62 -16.85
C LYS A 44 -7.43 -5.63 -17.13
N ALA A 45 -6.86 -5.02 -16.10
CA ALA A 45 -5.74 -4.10 -16.25
C ALA A 45 -4.50 -4.79 -16.85
N ILE A 46 -4.12 -5.97 -16.34
CA ILE A 46 -2.97 -6.74 -16.83
C ILE A 46 -3.18 -7.18 -18.28
N LYS A 47 -4.36 -7.70 -18.62
CA LYS A 47 -4.71 -8.05 -20.02
C LYS A 47 -4.70 -6.82 -20.93
N GLY A 48 -5.12 -5.66 -20.41
CA GLY A 48 -5.04 -4.38 -21.10
C GLY A 48 -3.59 -3.98 -21.42
N PHE A 49 -2.65 -4.21 -20.54
CA PHE A 49 -1.22 -3.98 -20.84
C PHE A 49 -0.70 -4.91 -21.92
N GLU A 50 -1.12 -6.17 -21.92
CA GLU A 50 -0.71 -7.14 -22.93
C GLU A 50 -1.22 -6.75 -24.32
N SER A 51 -2.51 -6.40 -24.45
CA SER A 51 -3.12 -6.01 -25.72
C SER A 51 -2.58 -4.68 -26.27
N ASN A 52 -2.09 -3.80 -25.38
CA ASN A 52 -1.51 -2.50 -25.74
C ASN A 52 0.03 -2.52 -25.83
N GLY A 53 0.58 -3.49 -26.57
CA GLY A 53 2.01 -3.59 -26.85
C GLY A 53 2.86 -4.27 -25.76
N GLY A 54 2.22 -5.02 -24.86
CA GLY A 54 2.91 -5.79 -23.82
C GLY A 54 3.47 -4.94 -22.67
N TYR A 55 4.10 -5.63 -21.71
CA TYR A 55 4.83 -5.02 -20.60
C TYR A 55 6.02 -5.90 -20.21
N GLU A 56 7.08 -5.27 -19.71
CA GLU A 56 8.35 -5.91 -19.32
C GLU A 56 8.55 -5.94 -17.80
N GLY A 57 7.69 -5.27 -17.05
CA GLY A 57 7.67 -5.27 -15.59
C GLY A 57 6.31 -4.82 -15.06
N LEU A 58 6.00 -5.15 -13.81
CA LEU A 58 4.75 -4.82 -13.15
C LEU A 58 5.03 -4.18 -11.79
N ILE A 59 4.39 -3.06 -11.53
CA ILE A 59 4.37 -2.42 -10.20
C ILE A 59 2.96 -2.52 -9.64
N ILE A 60 2.83 -3.08 -8.43
CA ILE A 60 1.60 -3.16 -7.66
C ILE A 60 1.72 -2.17 -6.51
N ASP A 61 0.89 -1.14 -6.49
CA ASP A 61 0.89 -0.14 -5.41
C ASP A 61 -0.19 -0.47 -4.38
N LEU A 62 0.25 -0.84 -3.18
CA LEU A 62 -0.59 -1.12 -2.01
C LEU A 62 -0.51 0.01 -0.97
N ARG A 63 0.19 1.09 -1.24
CA ARG A 63 0.34 2.19 -0.30
C ARG A 63 -1.02 2.81 0.02
N ASN A 64 -1.26 3.05 1.32
CA ASN A 64 -2.51 3.56 1.85
C ASN A 64 -3.75 2.69 1.56
N ASN A 65 -3.56 1.40 1.23
CA ASN A 65 -4.65 0.45 1.08
C ASN A 65 -4.92 -0.23 2.43
N PRO A 66 -6.03 0.08 3.12
CA PRO A 66 -6.33 -0.46 4.45
C PRO A 66 -6.74 -1.94 4.44
N GLY A 67 -6.79 -2.57 3.25
CA GLY A 67 -7.23 -3.94 3.07
C GLY A 67 -8.65 -4.05 2.52
N GLY A 68 -9.41 -4.97 3.07
CA GLY A 68 -10.77 -5.30 2.66
C GLY A 68 -11.08 -6.77 2.89
N LEU A 69 -11.78 -7.39 1.95
CA LEU A 69 -12.24 -8.77 2.06
C LEU A 69 -11.09 -9.77 1.92
N LEU A 70 -11.03 -10.75 2.82
CA LEU A 70 -10.06 -11.86 2.77
C LEU A 70 -10.14 -12.63 1.44
N ASP A 71 -11.35 -13.00 1.01
CA ASP A 71 -11.55 -13.75 -0.23
C ASP A 71 -11.07 -12.96 -1.46
N SER A 72 -11.18 -11.64 -1.42
CA SER A 72 -10.64 -10.80 -2.49
C SER A 72 -9.11 -10.82 -2.51
N ALA A 73 -8.46 -10.72 -1.34
CA ALA A 73 -7.01 -10.84 -1.24
C ALA A 73 -6.50 -12.17 -1.77
N VAL A 74 -7.17 -13.27 -1.41
CA VAL A 74 -6.85 -14.61 -1.92
C VAL A 74 -6.98 -14.67 -3.44
N LYS A 75 -8.09 -14.17 -4.01
CA LYS A 75 -8.30 -14.15 -5.45
C LYS A 75 -7.30 -13.27 -6.20
N VAL A 76 -6.87 -12.16 -5.60
CA VAL A 76 -5.81 -11.30 -6.15
C VAL A 76 -4.46 -12.02 -6.10
N ALA A 77 -4.08 -12.62 -4.98
CA ALA A 77 -2.84 -13.37 -4.84
C ALA A 77 -2.77 -14.58 -5.79
N ASP A 78 -3.90 -15.26 -6.03
CA ASP A 78 -4.03 -16.37 -6.97
C ASP A 78 -3.71 -15.99 -8.42
N LYS A 79 -3.76 -14.69 -8.78
CA LYS A 79 -3.33 -14.20 -10.09
C LYS A 79 -1.81 -14.27 -10.30
N PHE A 80 -1.05 -14.46 -9.23
CA PHE A 80 0.41 -14.48 -9.23
C PHE A 80 0.99 -15.82 -8.79
N ILE A 81 0.32 -16.52 -7.86
CA ILE A 81 0.78 -17.76 -7.20
C ILE A 81 0.08 -18.94 -7.84
N SER A 82 0.83 -19.88 -8.43
CA SER A 82 0.26 -21.00 -9.18
C SER A 82 -0.03 -22.25 -8.32
N LYS A 83 0.53 -22.34 -7.11
CA LYS A 83 0.29 -23.43 -6.16
C LYS A 83 0.79 -23.10 -4.76
N GLY A 84 0.24 -23.79 -3.77
CA GLY A 84 0.61 -23.67 -2.36
C GLY A 84 -0.34 -22.79 -1.58
N THR A 85 -0.07 -22.59 -0.31
CA THR A 85 -0.89 -21.79 0.60
C THR A 85 -0.69 -20.30 0.32
N ILE A 86 -1.77 -19.54 0.17
CA ILE A 86 -1.72 -18.08 0.08
C ILE A 86 -1.75 -17.47 1.49
N VAL A 87 -2.67 -17.96 2.32
CA VAL A 87 -2.85 -17.51 3.71
C VAL A 87 -3.56 -18.61 4.49
N SER A 88 -3.27 -18.74 5.77
CA SER A 88 -4.08 -19.52 6.68
C SER A 88 -4.63 -18.68 7.82
N THR A 89 -5.74 -19.12 8.40
CA THR A 89 -6.30 -18.51 9.61
C THR A 89 -6.28 -19.54 10.72
N LYS A 90 -5.81 -19.13 11.91
CA LYS A 90 -5.85 -19.96 13.10
C LYS A 90 -6.72 -19.30 14.15
N SER A 91 -7.70 -20.04 14.63
CA SER A 91 -8.66 -19.66 15.66
C SER A 91 -8.31 -20.35 16.98
N ARG A 92 -8.87 -19.86 18.08
CA ARG A 92 -8.88 -20.56 19.37
C ARG A 92 -9.55 -21.92 19.27
N ILE A 93 -10.55 -22.04 18.40
CA ILE A 93 -11.25 -23.29 18.08
C ILE A 93 -10.57 -23.89 16.84
N SER A 94 -9.78 -24.94 17.01
CA SER A 94 -8.96 -25.52 15.93
C SER A 94 -9.77 -26.00 14.72
N SER A 95 -11.03 -26.44 14.93
CA SER A 95 -11.93 -26.84 13.83
C SER A 95 -12.35 -25.67 12.91
N GLU A 96 -12.13 -24.43 13.32
CA GLU A 96 -12.39 -23.22 12.51
C GLU A 96 -11.17 -22.75 11.73
N ASN A 97 -10.03 -23.41 11.87
CA ASN A 97 -8.84 -23.08 11.10
C ASN A 97 -9.09 -23.30 9.61
N LYS A 98 -8.66 -22.34 8.79
CA LYS A 98 -8.83 -22.39 7.34
C LYS A 98 -7.49 -22.19 6.64
N ILE A 99 -7.33 -22.90 5.52
CA ILE A 99 -6.19 -22.73 4.62
C ILE A 99 -6.76 -22.32 3.25
N PHE A 100 -6.25 -21.21 2.73
CA PHE A 100 -6.58 -20.72 1.41
C PHE A 100 -5.39 -20.97 0.50
N SER A 101 -5.61 -21.80 -0.51
CA SER A 101 -4.56 -22.25 -1.42
C SER A 101 -4.74 -21.65 -2.80
N ALA A 102 -3.62 -21.43 -3.47
CA ALA A 102 -3.58 -21.00 -4.86
C ALA A 102 -4.13 -22.08 -5.81
N THR A 103 -4.73 -21.61 -6.89
CA THR A 103 -5.14 -22.40 -8.04
C THR A 103 -4.14 -22.21 -9.20
N LYS A 104 -4.43 -22.74 -10.38
CA LYS A 104 -3.58 -22.49 -11.57
C LYS A 104 -4.04 -21.29 -12.38
N ASN A 105 -4.70 -20.31 -11.76
CA ASN A 105 -5.36 -19.17 -12.44
C ASN A 105 -4.46 -17.93 -12.50
N THR A 106 -3.17 -18.11 -12.79
CA THR A 106 -2.23 -16.99 -12.90
C THR A 106 -2.43 -16.21 -14.19
N VAL A 107 -2.31 -14.88 -14.10
CA VAL A 107 -2.45 -13.96 -15.24
C VAL A 107 -1.16 -13.26 -15.62
N VAL A 108 -0.17 -13.25 -14.74
CA VAL A 108 1.15 -12.66 -15.01
C VAL A 108 2.07 -13.71 -15.59
N LYS A 109 2.76 -13.38 -16.69
CA LYS A 109 3.72 -14.26 -17.33
C LYS A 109 4.89 -14.55 -16.39
N LYS A 110 5.33 -15.80 -16.37
CA LYS A 110 6.49 -16.22 -15.58
C LYS A 110 7.74 -15.43 -16.01
N GLY A 111 8.48 -14.93 -15.01
CA GLY A 111 9.72 -14.20 -15.24
C GLY A 111 9.55 -12.69 -15.44
N VAL A 112 8.35 -12.17 -15.46
CA VAL A 112 8.12 -10.71 -15.44
C VAL A 112 8.52 -10.18 -14.05
N PRO A 113 9.42 -9.16 -13.96
CA PRO A 113 9.72 -8.47 -12.72
C PRO A 113 8.49 -7.86 -12.07
N ILE A 114 8.28 -8.14 -10.78
CA ILE A 114 7.15 -7.59 -10.01
C ILE A 114 7.68 -6.85 -8.79
N VAL A 115 7.40 -5.56 -8.70
CA VAL A 115 7.67 -4.76 -7.51
C VAL A 115 6.36 -4.43 -6.82
N VAL A 116 6.32 -4.54 -5.49
CA VAL A 116 5.18 -4.13 -4.67
C VAL A 116 5.57 -2.92 -3.83
N LEU A 117 4.82 -1.83 -3.96
CA LEU A 117 4.98 -0.65 -3.11
C LEU A 117 4.09 -0.78 -1.88
N ILE A 118 4.69 -0.61 -0.71
CA ILE A 118 4.03 -0.72 0.60
C ILE A 118 4.38 0.47 1.50
N ASN A 119 3.49 0.79 2.45
CA ASN A 119 3.74 1.76 3.51
C ASN A 119 2.92 1.45 4.77
N LYS A 120 3.04 2.30 5.78
CA LYS A 120 2.30 2.19 7.06
C LYS A 120 0.77 2.16 6.91
N GLY A 121 0.24 2.63 5.77
CA GLY A 121 -1.20 2.57 5.44
C GLY A 121 -1.61 1.25 4.77
N SER A 122 -0.66 0.38 4.41
CA SER A 122 -0.94 -0.95 3.88
C SER A 122 -1.30 -1.89 5.02
N ALA A 123 -2.53 -2.42 5.06
CA ALA A 123 -3.01 -3.21 6.19
C ALA A 123 -3.86 -4.42 5.77
N SER A 124 -3.94 -5.45 6.64
CA SER A 124 -4.88 -6.58 6.52
C SER A 124 -4.74 -7.33 5.18
N ALA A 125 -5.74 -7.27 4.28
CA ALA A 125 -5.72 -7.90 2.95
C ALA A 125 -4.51 -7.49 2.10
N SER A 126 -4.02 -6.24 2.23
CA SER A 126 -2.79 -5.78 1.58
C SER A 126 -1.57 -6.53 2.11
N GLU A 127 -1.53 -6.82 3.40
CA GLU A 127 -0.44 -7.56 4.03
C GLU A 127 -0.48 -9.04 3.67
N ILE A 128 -1.66 -9.61 3.47
CA ILE A 128 -1.83 -10.97 2.96
C ILE A 128 -1.21 -11.08 1.56
N LEU A 129 -1.53 -10.16 0.67
CA LEU A 129 -0.97 -10.14 -0.68
C LEU A 129 0.55 -9.93 -0.66
N ALA A 130 1.02 -8.87 0.02
CA ALA A 130 2.44 -8.54 0.09
C ALA A 130 3.27 -9.67 0.71
N GLY A 131 2.79 -10.22 1.85
CA GLY A 131 3.44 -11.33 2.54
C GLY A 131 3.50 -12.61 1.71
N ALA A 132 2.41 -12.94 1.01
CA ALA A 132 2.39 -14.12 0.15
C ALA A 132 3.37 -13.98 -1.03
N LEU A 133 3.39 -12.83 -1.71
CA LEU A 133 4.32 -12.59 -2.82
C LEU A 133 5.78 -12.57 -2.36
N LYS A 134 6.07 -12.07 -1.16
CA LYS A 134 7.38 -12.09 -0.52
C LYS A 134 7.83 -13.52 -0.20
N ASP A 135 7.00 -14.28 0.50
CA ASP A 135 7.33 -15.65 0.94
C ASP A 135 7.55 -16.63 -0.23
N TYR A 136 6.94 -16.37 -1.39
CA TYR A 136 7.17 -17.12 -2.63
C TYR A 136 8.29 -16.53 -3.52
N HIS A 137 8.98 -15.50 -3.10
CA HIS A 137 9.99 -14.81 -3.91
C HIS A 137 9.47 -14.43 -5.31
N ILE A 138 8.21 -13.98 -5.38
CA ILE A 138 7.55 -13.56 -6.63
C ILE A 138 7.75 -12.06 -6.86
N ALA A 139 7.72 -11.26 -5.79
CA ALA A 139 7.84 -9.82 -5.88
C ALA A 139 8.93 -9.28 -4.94
N TYR A 140 9.48 -8.12 -5.31
CA TYR A 140 10.38 -7.32 -4.51
C TYR A 140 9.62 -6.16 -3.88
N LEU A 141 9.67 -6.04 -2.56
CA LEU A 141 8.90 -5.06 -1.80
C LEU A 141 9.72 -3.80 -1.57
N ILE A 142 9.16 -2.63 -1.92
CA ILE A 142 9.81 -1.32 -1.74
C ILE A 142 8.89 -0.39 -0.95
N GLY A 143 9.46 0.41 -0.05
CA GLY A 143 8.76 1.45 0.68
C GLY A 143 8.98 1.37 2.18
N GLU A 144 7.92 1.34 2.96
CA GLU A 144 7.96 1.30 4.42
C GLU A 144 7.24 0.05 4.94
N ARG A 145 7.58 -0.38 6.16
CA ARG A 145 6.89 -1.48 6.85
C ARG A 145 5.39 -1.23 6.92
N THR A 146 4.59 -2.27 6.69
CA THR A 146 3.13 -2.22 6.74
C THR A 146 2.59 -2.09 8.16
N TYR A 147 1.29 -1.94 8.32
CA TYR A 147 0.61 -1.65 9.57
C TYR A 147 0.73 -2.75 10.63
N GLY A 148 0.65 -4.03 10.24
CA GLY A 148 0.64 -5.17 11.16
C GLY A 148 -0.75 -5.55 11.68
N LYS A 149 -1.76 -5.56 10.80
CA LYS A 149 -3.11 -6.06 11.14
C LYS A 149 -3.26 -7.52 10.76
N GLY A 150 -2.81 -8.41 11.65
CA GLY A 150 -2.89 -9.87 11.48
C GLY A 150 -4.13 -10.52 12.08
N SER A 151 -5.15 -9.76 12.48
CA SER A 151 -6.37 -10.26 13.13
C SER A 151 -7.54 -10.39 12.16
N VAL A 152 -8.29 -11.50 12.28
CA VAL A 152 -9.58 -11.72 11.60
C VAL A 152 -10.70 -11.26 12.53
N GLN A 153 -11.52 -10.32 12.08
CA GLN A 153 -12.67 -9.83 12.83
C GLN A 153 -13.97 -10.27 12.16
N GLN A 154 -14.91 -10.71 12.97
CA GLN A 154 -16.26 -11.08 12.55
C GLN A 154 -17.27 -10.21 13.29
N VAL A 155 -18.29 -9.75 12.58
CA VAL A 155 -19.48 -9.14 13.17
C VAL A 155 -20.50 -10.23 13.41
N ILE A 156 -20.89 -10.42 14.66
CA ILE A 156 -21.90 -11.39 15.09
C ILE A 156 -23.18 -10.59 15.36
N PRO A 157 -24.17 -10.66 14.46
CA PRO A 157 -25.43 -9.94 14.66
C PRO A 157 -26.27 -10.60 15.76
N PHE A 158 -27.00 -9.80 16.49
CA PHE A 158 -28.03 -10.25 17.42
C PHE A 158 -29.20 -9.26 17.41
N SER A 159 -30.40 -9.77 17.80
CA SER A 159 -31.61 -8.94 17.87
C SER A 159 -31.81 -8.45 19.30
N GLU A 160 -32.05 -7.16 19.43
CA GLU A 160 -32.49 -6.56 20.71
C GLU A 160 -33.97 -6.88 20.99
N PRO A 161 -34.41 -6.78 22.27
CA PRO A 161 -35.79 -7.05 22.64
C PRO A 161 -36.84 -6.16 21.94
N ASP A 162 -36.45 -4.97 21.48
CA ASP A 162 -37.28 -4.03 20.73
C ASP A 162 -37.35 -4.34 19.22
N GLY A 163 -36.67 -5.40 18.76
CA GLY A 163 -36.62 -5.81 17.37
C GLY A 163 -35.54 -5.11 16.54
N THR A 164 -34.74 -4.24 17.13
CA THR A 164 -33.58 -3.67 16.46
C THR A 164 -32.45 -4.71 16.30
N MET A 165 -31.65 -4.57 15.24
CA MET A 165 -30.50 -5.44 14.99
C MET A 165 -29.23 -4.73 15.40
N ASP A 166 -28.52 -5.34 16.34
CA ASP A 166 -27.20 -4.93 16.78
C ASP A 166 -26.14 -5.97 16.44
N GLY A 167 -24.87 -5.69 16.70
CA GLY A 167 -23.81 -6.64 16.39
C GLY A 167 -22.53 -6.40 17.21
N ILE A 168 -21.93 -7.49 17.64
CA ILE A 168 -20.62 -7.49 18.31
C ILE A 168 -19.53 -7.80 17.29
N LYS A 169 -18.52 -6.92 17.18
CA LYS A 169 -17.32 -7.13 16.37
C LYS A 169 -16.23 -7.76 17.22
N LEU A 170 -15.94 -9.04 16.98
CA LEU A 170 -14.96 -9.81 17.73
C LEU A 170 -13.78 -10.26 16.85
N THR A 171 -12.60 -10.33 17.44
CA THR A 171 -11.45 -11.01 16.84
C THR A 171 -11.59 -12.51 17.07
N VAL A 172 -11.77 -13.27 15.99
CA VAL A 172 -12.05 -14.71 16.02
C VAL A 172 -10.86 -15.58 15.58
N ALA A 173 -9.92 -15.00 14.81
CA ALA A 173 -8.74 -15.73 14.33
C ALA A 173 -7.59 -14.75 14.01
N ARG A 174 -6.43 -15.31 13.69
CA ARG A 174 -5.27 -14.57 13.18
C ARG A 174 -4.84 -15.11 11.83
N TYR A 175 -4.27 -14.22 10.99
CA TYR A 175 -3.68 -14.56 9.69
C TYR A 175 -2.25 -15.06 9.85
N TYR A 176 -1.91 -16.04 9.04
CA TYR A 176 -0.56 -16.57 8.89
C TYR A 176 -0.16 -16.60 7.43
N SER A 177 1.05 -16.19 7.13
CA SER A 177 1.64 -16.18 5.80
C SER A 177 1.87 -17.61 5.27
N PRO A 178 2.27 -17.80 4.01
CA PRO A 178 2.65 -19.12 3.49
C PRO A 178 3.72 -19.84 4.31
N THR A 179 4.64 -19.12 4.92
CA THR A 179 5.69 -19.68 5.79
C THR A 179 5.27 -19.80 7.26
N ASP A 180 3.96 -19.71 7.52
CA ASP A 180 3.34 -19.84 8.84
C ASP A 180 3.71 -18.76 9.86
N CYS A 181 4.07 -17.56 9.38
CA CYS A 181 4.36 -16.42 10.21
C CYS A 181 3.13 -15.56 10.47
N ASN A 182 2.92 -15.18 11.73
CA ASN A 182 1.91 -14.22 12.13
C ASN A 182 2.43 -12.80 11.90
N ILE A 183 1.62 -11.97 11.25
CA ILE A 183 1.96 -10.57 10.95
C ILE A 183 1.37 -9.57 11.96
N ASP A 184 0.58 -10.05 12.93
CA ASP A 184 -0.15 -9.21 13.89
C ASP A 184 0.82 -8.36 14.72
N LYS A 185 0.64 -7.04 14.68
CA LYS A 185 1.50 -6.03 15.33
C LYS A 185 2.96 -5.97 14.83
N ILE A 186 3.32 -6.76 13.82
CA ILE A 186 4.68 -6.81 13.28
C ILE A 186 4.74 -6.13 11.92
N GLY A 187 3.76 -6.39 11.05
CA GLY A 187 3.72 -5.92 9.67
C GLY A 187 4.71 -6.62 8.75
N ILE A 188 4.62 -6.32 7.48
CA ILE A 188 5.50 -6.84 6.43
C ILE A 188 6.62 -5.82 6.20
N PRO A 189 7.90 -6.16 6.43
CA PRO A 189 9.00 -5.25 6.11
C PRO A 189 9.25 -5.23 4.60
N PRO A 190 9.63 -4.07 4.03
CA PRO A 190 10.09 -4.01 2.65
C PRO A 190 11.44 -4.73 2.50
N ASP A 191 11.77 -5.14 1.27
CA ASP A 191 13.11 -5.63 0.92
C ASP A 191 14.09 -4.47 0.71
N ARG A 192 13.56 -3.31 0.28
CA ARG A 192 14.29 -2.05 0.20
C ARG A 192 13.47 -0.95 0.87
N GLU A 193 13.98 -0.46 1.98
CA GLU A 193 13.33 0.63 2.69
C GLU A 193 13.63 1.97 2.00
N ILE A 194 12.57 2.68 1.66
CA ILE A 194 12.60 4.04 1.12
C ILE A 194 11.64 4.88 1.94
N LEU A 195 12.18 5.58 2.91
CA LEU A 195 11.38 6.47 3.73
C LEU A 195 10.98 7.72 2.95
N LEU A 196 9.76 8.18 3.16
CA LEU A 196 9.37 9.52 2.74
C LEU A 196 10.09 10.54 3.61
N THR A 197 10.32 11.73 3.07
CA THR A 197 10.99 12.82 3.80
C THR A 197 10.29 13.04 5.14
N GLN A 198 11.03 12.89 6.23
CA GLN A 198 10.55 13.24 7.56
C GLN A 198 10.89 14.70 7.81
N TYR A 199 9.90 15.44 8.27
CA TYR A 199 10.07 16.85 8.63
C TYR A 199 10.34 16.95 10.13
N THR A 200 11.13 17.94 10.54
CA THR A 200 11.32 18.29 11.96
C THR A 200 10.01 18.86 12.52
N ASP A 201 9.88 18.91 13.84
CA ASP A 201 8.71 19.50 14.49
C ASP A 201 8.50 20.94 14.05
N GLU A 202 9.57 21.73 13.94
CA GLU A 202 9.53 23.11 13.43
C GLU A 202 9.01 23.20 11.98
N GLN A 203 9.48 22.29 11.12
CA GLN A 203 8.99 22.20 9.75
C GLN A 203 7.51 21.79 9.68
N ASN A 204 7.09 20.88 10.55
CA ASN A 204 5.69 20.47 10.67
C ASN A 204 4.79 21.61 11.13
N GLU A 205 5.21 22.38 12.15
CA GLU A 205 4.48 23.58 12.59
C GLU A 205 4.37 24.63 11.47
N THR A 206 5.47 24.85 10.77
CA THR A 206 5.50 25.80 9.63
C THR A 206 4.59 25.34 8.51
N PHE A 207 4.58 24.04 8.20
CA PHE A 207 3.68 23.43 7.23
C PHE A 207 2.20 23.62 7.62
N ILE A 208 1.86 23.39 8.89
CA ILE A 208 0.49 23.60 9.39
C ILE A 208 0.08 25.06 9.23
N LYS A 209 0.92 26.02 9.65
CA LYS A 209 0.65 27.46 9.50
C LYS A 209 0.45 27.84 8.04
N MET A 210 1.26 27.32 7.12
CA MET A 210 1.12 27.56 5.70
C MET A 210 -0.23 27.04 5.17
N VAL A 211 -0.62 25.82 5.55
CA VAL A 211 -1.92 25.23 5.14
C VAL A 211 -3.09 26.04 5.73
N GLU A 212 -3.04 26.40 6.99
CA GLU A 212 -4.09 27.21 7.65
C GLU A 212 -4.24 28.59 7.02
N SER A 213 -3.17 29.18 6.50
CA SER A 213 -3.21 30.48 5.79
C SER A 213 -3.91 30.41 4.43
N GLN A 214 -4.06 29.19 3.88
CA GLN A 214 -4.60 28.93 2.54
C GLN A 214 -3.85 29.68 1.42
N VAL A 215 -2.55 29.90 1.61
CA VAL A 215 -1.75 30.73 0.68
C VAL A 215 -1.68 30.09 -0.71
N ILE A 216 -1.59 28.76 -0.79
CA ILE A 216 -1.55 28.05 -2.08
C ILE A 216 -2.91 28.10 -2.77
N GLU A 217 -3.98 27.80 -2.05
CA GLU A 217 -5.35 27.81 -2.56
C GLU A 217 -5.72 29.18 -3.14
N LYS A 218 -5.49 30.24 -2.38
CA LYS A 218 -5.75 31.63 -2.81
C LYS A 218 -4.96 32.05 -4.05
N TYR A 219 -3.69 31.60 -4.11
CA TYR A 219 -2.86 31.89 -5.26
C TYR A 219 -3.35 31.16 -6.51
N VAL A 220 -3.65 29.86 -6.38
CA VAL A 220 -4.14 29.04 -7.50
C VAL A 220 -5.51 29.49 -7.98
N GLU A 221 -6.41 29.96 -7.10
CA GLU A 221 -7.71 30.54 -7.49
C GLU A 221 -7.55 31.70 -8.48
N THR A 222 -6.50 32.50 -8.32
CA THR A 222 -6.21 33.62 -9.22
C THR A 222 -5.31 33.27 -10.40
N HIS A 223 -4.69 32.06 -10.36
CA HIS A 223 -3.80 31.53 -11.39
C HIS A 223 -4.15 30.08 -11.75
N PRO A 224 -5.35 29.80 -12.30
CA PRO A 224 -5.86 28.43 -12.45
C PRO A 224 -5.11 27.57 -13.50
N ASP A 225 -4.41 28.20 -14.44
CA ASP A 225 -3.73 27.55 -15.55
C ASP A 225 -2.20 27.60 -15.45
N MET A 226 -1.67 27.42 -14.25
CA MET A 226 -0.23 27.42 -14.01
C MET A 226 0.48 26.33 -14.81
N THR A 227 1.56 26.71 -15.47
CA THR A 227 2.54 25.78 -16.06
C THR A 227 3.49 25.21 -15.00
N GLU A 228 4.30 24.21 -15.34
CA GLU A 228 5.31 23.69 -14.42
C GLU A 228 6.37 24.73 -14.03
N ASP A 229 6.67 25.69 -14.91
CA ASP A 229 7.58 26.79 -14.63
C ASP A 229 6.96 27.81 -13.67
N ASP A 230 5.65 28.07 -13.80
CA ASP A 230 4.92 28.91 -12.84
C ASP A 230 4.87 28.25 -11.46
N ILE A 231 4.61 26.94 -11.40
CA ILE A 231 4.64 26.15 -10.16
C ILE A 231 6.01 26.23 -9.51
N ALA A 232 7.09 26.04 -10.28
CA ALA A 232 8.45 26.10 -9.78
C ALA A 232 8.81 27.49 -9.25
N SER A 233 8.39 28.54 -9.96
CA SER A 233 8.61 29.92 -9.60
C SER A 233 7.90 30.28 -8.29
N TYR A 234 6.61 29.93 -8.17
CA TYR A 234 5.84 30.19 -6.96
C TYR A 234 6.33 29.34 -5.77
N ALA A 235 6.70 28.10 -5.98
CA ALA A 235 7.31 27.28 -4.95
C ALA A 235 8.60 27.91 -4.39
N SER A 236 9.41 28.55 -5.24
CA SER A 236 10.62 29.25 -4.81
C SER A 236 10.32 30.50 -3.96
N VAL A 237 9.19 31.15 -4.19
CA VAL A 237 8.71 32.24 -3.33
C VAL A 237 8.32 31.71 -1.96
N LEU A 238 7.47 30.66 -1.93
CA LEU A 238 7.03 30.04 -0.68
C LEU A 238 8.21 29.44 0.12
N GLN A 239 9.22 28.91 -0.55
CA GLN A 239 10.41 28.37 0.12
C GLN A 239 11.15 29.47 0.93
N LYS A 240 11.26 30.67 0.39
CA LYS A 240 11.90 31.78 1.11
C LYS A 240 11.09 32.25 2.31
N GLU A 241 9.77 32.13 2.24
CA GLU A 241 8.87 32.57 3.30
C GLU A 241 8.73 31.52 4.41
N TYR A 242 8.54 30.23 4.03
CA TYR A 242 8.21 29.16 4.98
C TYR A 242 9.38 28.22 5.28
N ASN A 243 10.52 28.33 4.59
CA ASN A 243 11.68 27.45 4.76
C ASN A 243 11.35 25.94 4.68
N LEU A 244 10.41 25.57 3.81
CA LEU A 244 10.01 24.19 3.56
C LEU A 244 10.72 23.65 2.30
N ASP A 245 10.75 22.32 2.18
CA ASP A 245 11.34 21.62 1.05
C ASP A 245 10.67 22.04 -0.28
N LEU A 246 11.50 22.44 -1.26
CA LEU A 246 11.02 22.92 -2.56
C LEU A 246 10.18 21.88 -3.31
N ARG A 247 10.54 20.60 -3.18
CA ARG A 247 9.82 19.51 -3.82
C ARG A 247 8.43 19.32 -3.20
N LEU A 248 8.32 19.44 -1.87
CA LEU A 248 7.03 19.45 -1.17
C LEU A 248 6.15 20.59 -1.66
N LEU A 249 6.68 21.81 -1.69
CA LEU A 249 5.92 23.01 -2.12
C LEU A 249 5.43 22.88 -3.56
N ARG A 250 6.28 22.45 -4.49
CA ARG A 250 5.89 22.17 -5.88
C ARG A 250 4.77 21.14 -5.96
N ARG A 251 4.88 20.06 -5.18
CA ARG A 251 3.84 19.01 -5.13
C ARG A 251 2.50 19.58 -4.65
N LEU A 252 2.50 20.37 -3.57
CA LEU A 252 1.27 20.96 -3.02
C LEU A 252 0.60 21.90 -4.02
N ILE A 253 1.36 22.80 -4.65
CA ILE A 253 0.86 23.70 -5.67
C ILE A 253 0.29 22.92 -6.86
N ARG A 254 0.99 21.89 -7.34
CA ARG A 254 0.52 21.03 -8.44
C ARG A 254 -0.79 20.30 -8.09
N VAL A 255 -0.90 19.76 -6.88
CA VAL A 255 -2.12 19.09 -6.41
C VAL A 255 -3.29 20.08 -6.43
N GLU A 256 -3.10 21.28 -5.90
CA GLU A 256 -4.15 22.30 -5.88
C GLU A 256 -4.53 22.77 -7.30
N THR A 257 -3.56 23.06 -8.15
CA THR A 257 -3.79 23.44 -9.56
C THR A 257 -4.58 22.38 -10.33
N ARG A 258 -4.48 21.12 -9.91
CA ARG A 258 -5.16 19.99 -10.56
C ARG A 258 -6.40 19.51 -9.81
N ARG A 259 -6.79 20.16 -8.71
CA ARG A 259 -7.91 19.73 -7.85
C ARG A 259 -9.23 19.50 -8.60
N THR A 260 -9.50 20.29 -9.63
CA THR A 260 -10.70 20.19 -10.49
C THR A 260 -10.49 19.33 -11.74
N LYS A 261 -9.24 18.89 -12.01
CA LYS A 261 -8.88 18.06 -13.17
C LYS A 261 -8.85 16.59 -12.74
N LYS A 262 -8.92 15.67 -13.71
CA LYS A 262 -8.79 14.25 -13.44
C LYS A 262 -7.46 13.97 -12.71
N ALA A 263 -7.53 13.30 -11.57
CA ALA A 263 -6.35 12.92 -10.80
C ALA A 263 -5.37 12.08 -11.64
N MET A 264 -4.08 12.34 -11.48
CA MET A 264 -3.04 11.50 -12.08
C MET A 264 -2.96 10.18 -11.33
N VAL A 265 -2.85 9.09 -12.07
CA VAL A 265 -2.72 7.75 -11.48
C VAL A 265 -1.35 7.55 -10.83
N TYR A 266 -0.33 8.26 -11.30
CA TYR A 266 1.04 8.24 -10.76
C TYR A 266 1.72 9.59 -10.93
N ASP A 267 2.76 9.86 -10.16
CA ASP A 267 3.55 11.08 -10.21
C ASP A 267 5.06 10.76 -10.17
N LEU A 268 5.72 10.81 -11.33
CA LEU A 268 7.15 10.52 -11.44
C LEU A 268 8.05 11.63 -10.90
N ASP A 269 7.58 12.85 -10.79
CA ASP A 269 8.39 13.99 -10.35
C ASP A 269 8.59 13.96 -8.82
N TYR A 270 7.61 13.41 -8.08
CA TYR A 270 7.58 13.49 -6.62
C TYR A 270 7.60 12.15 -5.90
N ASP A 271 7.26 11.05 -6.58
CA ASP A 271 7.19 9.73 -5.97
C ASP A 271 8.55 8.99 -6.02
N VAL A 272 9.35 9.17 -4.97
CA VAL A 272 10.68 8.54 -4.86
C VAL A 272 10.62 7.02 -4.80
N GLN A 273 9.55 6.47 -4.17
CA GLN A 273 9.39 5.02 -4.05
C GLN A 273 9.01 4.41 -5.41
N LEU A 274 8.16 5.07 -6.17
CA LEU A 274 7.80 4.66 -7.53
C LEU A 274 9.00 4.74 -8.47
N ASN A 275 9.79 5.82 -8.38
CA ASN A 275 11.00 5.97 -9.17
C ASN A 275 12.01 4.86 -8.87
N GLU A 276 12.19 4.50 -7.61
CA GLU A 276 13.07 3.39 -7.23
C GLU A 276 12.55 2.05 -7.76
N ALA A 277 11.23 1.81 -7.70
CA ALA A 277 10.62 0.60 -8.28
C ALA A 277 10.89 0.48 -9.79
N ILE A 278 10.78 1.59 -10.53
CA ILE A 278 11.08 1.64 -11.97
C ILE A 278 12.57 1.35 -12.21
N LYS A 279 13.45 1.91 -11.40
CA LYS A 279 14.90 1.69 -11.50
C LYS A 279 15.26 0.23 -11.24
N VAL A 280 14.73 -0.39 -10.20
CA VAL A 280 14.91 -1.81 -9.89
C VAL A 280 14.49 -2.69 -11.06
N ILE A 281 13.33 -2.43 -11.68
CA ILE A 281 12.84 -3.22 -12.82
C ILE A 281 13.76 -3.06 -14.05
N LYS A 282 14.31 -1.87 -14.29
CA LYS A 282 15.06 -1.57 -15.52
C LYS A 282 16.54 -1.87 -15.44
N GLU A 283 17.15 -1.70 -14.26
CA GLU A 283 18.60 -1.61 -14.12
C GLU A 283 19.20 -2.77 -13.32
N GLU A 284 18.38 -3.53 -12.55
CA GLU A 284 18.90 -4.60 -11.71
C GLU A 284 18.58 -5.99 -12.28
N ASP A 285 19.45 -6.98 -11.96
CA ASP A 285 19.13 -8.40 -12.21
C ASP A 285 18.03 -8.86 -11.25
N PHE A 286 16.77 -8.62 -11.66
CA PHE A 286 15.60 -8.89 -10.84
C PHE A 286 15.52 -10.35 -10.37
N SER A 287 15.94 -11.30 -11.22
CA SER A 287 15.92 -12.73 -10.88
C SER A 287 16.87 -13.06 -9.73
N LYS A 288 18.06 -12.44 -9.72
CA LYS A 288 19.02 -12.56 -8.62
C LYS A 288 18.53 -11.82 -7.39
N LEU A 289 18.02 -10.60 -7.57
CA LEU A 289 17.54 -9.75 -6.51
C LEU A 289 16.42 -10.42 -5.69
N VAL A 290 15.38 -10.90 -6.34
CA VAL A 290 14.22 -11.49 -5.66
C VAL A 290 14.57 -12.83 -4.98
N ARG A 291 15.55 -13.58 -5.50
CA ARG A 291 16.05 -14.80 -4.85
C ARG A 291 16.88 -14.54 -3.59
N SER A 292 17.46 -13.34 -3.48
CA SER A 292 18.24 -12.95 -2.31
C SER A 292 17.38 -12.38 -1.18
N THR A 293 16.07 -12.18 -1.42
CA THR A 293 15.13 -11.73 -0.37
C THR A 293 14.92 -12.81 0.68
N LYS A 294 14.52 -12.39 1.87
CA LYS A 294 14.18 -13.28 2.98
C LYS A 294 12.68 -13.46 3.08
N THR A 295 12.25 -14.66 3.39
CA THR A 295 10.87 -14.96 3.77
C THR A 295 10.54 -14.32 5.12
N LEU A 296 9.25 -14.21 5.44
CA LEU A 296 8.83 -13.70 6.75
C LEU A 296 9.32 -14.59 7.90
N LYS A 297 9.40 -15.90 7.68
CA LYS A 297 9.93 -16.84 8.67
C LYS A 297 11.41 -16.63 8.96
N GLU A 298 12.23 -16.42 7.94
CA GLU A 298 13.65 -16.12 8.08
C GLU A 298 13.87 -14.81 8.82
N LEU A 299 13.09 -13.77 8.49
CA LEU A 299 13.15 -12.47 9.16
C LEU A 299 12.71 -12.56 10.62
N GLN A 300 11.68 -13.36 10.93
CA GLN A 300 11.25 -13.58 12.30
C GLN A 300 12.34 -14.29 13.12
N ALA A 301 12.96 -15.32 12.56
CA ALA A 301 14.03 -16.06 13.24
C ALA A 301 15.25 -15.18 13.53
N GLU A 302 15.58 -14.23 12.66
CA GLU A 302 16.65 -13.26 12.89
C GLU A 302 16.34 -12.34 14.06
N VAL A 303 15.13 -11.78 14.11
CA VAL A 303 14.69 -10.92 15.22
C VAL A 303 14.70 -11.67 16.55
N GLU A 304 14.22 -12.91 16.57
CA GLU A 304 14.24 -13.77 17.77
C GLU A 304 15.66 -14.02 18.27
N LYS A 305 16.59 -14.30 17.34
CA LYS A 305 18.02 -14.48 17.66
C LYS A 305 18.65 -13.21 18.24
N GLU A 306 18.42 -12.06 17.60
CA GLU A 306 18.94 -10.77 18.09
C GLU A 306 18.41 -10.42 19.47
N ASN A 307 17.13 -10.69 19.74
CA ASN A 307 16.54 -10.45 21.06
C ASN A 307 17.14 -11.37 22.12
N LEU A 308 17.36 -12.65 21.81
CA LEU A 308 18.01 -13.60 22.72
C LEU A 308 19.45 -13.17 23.04
N GLU A 309 20.21 -12.74 22.04
CA GLU A 309 21.58 -12.24 22.22
C GLU A 309 21.61 -10.99 23.13
N LYS A 310 20.66 -10.06 22.95
CA LYS A 310 20.51 -8.87 23.83
C LYS A 310 20.18 -9.27 25.27
N GLU A 311 19.23 -10.19 25.47
CA GLU A 311 18.88 -10.67 26.82
C GLU A 311 20.05 -11.37 27.51
N LEU A 312 20.85 -12.14 26.79
CA LEU A 312 22.05 -12.79 27.33
C LEU A 312 23.13 -11.77 27.70
N ALA A 313 23.33 -10.75 26.88
CA ALA A 313 24.27 -9.66 27.16
C ALA A 313 23.84 -8.84 28.40
N GLU A 314 22.55 -8.53 28.55
CA GLU A 314 22.03 -7.83 29.74
C GLU A 314 22.15 -8.66 31.04
N LYS A 315 21.98 -9.98 30.94
CA LYS A 315 22.15 -10.88 32.10
C LYS A 315 23.62 -11.04 32.49
N SER A 316 24.55 -11.05 31.54
CA SER A 316 25.98 -11.13 31.79
C SER A 316 26.57 -9.82 32.35
N GLY A 317 26.02 -8.64 31.94
CA GLY A 317 26.45 -7.34 32.49
C GLY A 317 25.88 -6.97 33.85
N LYS A 318 24.98 -7.78 34.43
CA LYS A 318 24.45 -7.60 35.78
C LYS A 318 25.16 -8.48 36.85
N THR A 319 26.22 -9.18 36.45
CA THR A 319 26.95 -10.11 37.31
C THR A 319 28.35 -9.56 37.73
N GLU A 320 28.63 -8.28 37.49
CA GLU A 320 29.74 -7.50 38.07
C GLU A 320 29.10 -6.40 38.95
#